data_3a537bbc801ba0eb713f9ae0556dbe00
#
_entry.id   3a537bbc801ba0eb713f9ae0556dbe00
#
_cell.length_a   1.000
_cell.length_b   1.000
_cell.length_c   1.000
_cell.angle_alpha   90.00
_cell.angle_beta   90.00
_cell.angle_gamma   90.00
#
_symmetry.space_group_name_H-M   'P 1'
#
loop_
_entity.id
_entity.type
_entity.pdbx_description
1 polymer ?
#
loop_
_entity_poly.entity_id
_entity_poly.type
_entity_poly.pdbx_seq_one_letter_code
_entity_poly.pdbx_strand_id
1 'polypeptide(L)'
;MKKYITCTLLCLIILHPGNAQDSVITSLERIIKPYENFEGFFEGQNLLFENNWVKARVLTANNSIVSNDSFRFNFNKMDRALITTADYKKVFEIDWREFKAVLFYIKDSAYIFRHIEMVNNKDLFQVLVNGNDKYSLFKTTHTKLVKGHYGGLSPAPYDRFSDHFVNATEYCILFPNREYRIFYVLKRAAIERIFKLNPDGAKVKNFLDMTGNKELYEESDLLQLISYLNNESL
;
A
#
# COMPACT_ATOMS: atom_id res chain seq x y z
N MET A 1 27.59 -4.20 -10.50
CA MET A 1 26.94 -3.43 -11.56
C MET A 1 25.46 -3.31 -11.20
N LYS A 2 25.07 -2.22 -10.56
CA LYS A 2 23.67 -1.95 -10.19
C LYS A 2 23.00 -1.28 -11.40
N LYS A 3 22.15 -1.99 -12.14
CA LYS A 3 21.41 -1.45 -13.29
C LYS A 3 19.98 -1.09 -12.89
N TYR A 4 19.72 0.14 -12.90
CA TYR A 4 18.54 0.95 -13.19
C TYR A 4 17.36 0.19 -13.86
N ILE A 5 16.38 -0.24 -13.06
CA ILE A 5 15.11 -0.80 -13.55
C ILE A 5 13.92 0.12 -13.22
N THR A 6 14.17 1.32 -12.67
CA THR A 6 13.11 2.12 -12.03
C THR A 6 12.44 3.15 -12.94
N CYS A 7 12.84 3.30 -14.22
CA CYS A 7 12.40 4.46 -15.01
C CYS A 7 11.33 4.20 -16.07
N THR A 8 11.00 2.95 -16.40
CA THR A 8 10.15 2.66 -17.58
C THR A 8 8.65 2.59 -17.28
N LEU A 9 8.26 2.46 -16.02
CA LEU A 9 6.83 2.29 -15.66
C LEU A 9 6.07 3.62 -15.51
N LEU A 10 6.78 4.72 -15.36
CA LEU A 10 6.17 6.05 -15.18
C LEU A 10 5.62 6.62 -16.48
N CYS A 11 6.15 6.21 -17.63
CA CYS A 11 5.73 6.72 -18.94
C CYS A 11 4.42 6.15 -19.48
N LEU A 12 3.97 4.99 -19.00
CA LEU A 12 2.76 4.32 -19.52
C LEU A 12 1.44 4.89 -19.00
N ILE A 13 1.48 5.69 -17.96
CA ILE A 13 0.27 6.40 -17.45
C ILE A 13 0.05 7.73 -18.19
N ILE A 14 1.07 8.24 -18.91
CA ILE A 14 1.04 9.60 -19.49
C ILE A 14 0.73 9.59 -21.01
N LEU A 15 0.82 8.46 -21.71
CA LEU A 15 0.69 8.40 -23.14
C LEU A 15 -0.52 7.60 -23.63
N HIS A 16 -1.73 8.06 -23.30
CA HIS A 16 -2.87 7.88 -24.19
C HIS A 16 -3.18 9.24 -24.83
N PRO A 17 -2.84 9.48 -26.11
CA PRO A 17 -3.33 10.63 -26.83
C PRO A 17 -4.76 10.34 -27.31
N GLY A 18 -5.71 10.61 -26.47
CA GLY A 18 -7.12 10.47 -26.76
C GLY A 18 -7.90 11.55 -26.02
N ASN A 19 -8.17 12.66 -26.72
CA ASN A 19 -8.97 13.80 -26.31
C ASN A 19 -8.40 14.59 -25.10
N ALA A 20 -7.77 15.71 -25.42
CA ALA A 20 -7.58 16.81 -24.50
C ALA A 20 -8.95 17.36 -24.09
N GLN A 21 -9.63 16.67 -23.18
CA GLN A 21 -10.59 17.30 -22.30
C GLN A 21 -9.74 18.18 -21.38
N ASP A 22 -10.01 19.48 -21.40
CA ASP A 22 -9.48 20.44 -20.43
C ASP A 22 -9.60 19.81 -19.05
N SER A 23 -8.48 19.35 -18.50
CA SER A 23 -8.42 18.82 -17.16
C SER A 23 -8.72 19.99 -16.25
N VAL A 24 -9.96 20.09 -15.77
CA VAL A 24 -10.34 21.02 -14.71
C VAL A 24 -9.40 20.73 -13.55
N ILE A 25 -8.44 21.65 -13.34
CA ILE A 25 -7.52 21.55 -12.20
C ILE A 25 -8.39 21.71 -10.96
N THR A 26 -8.78 20.59 -10.40
CA THR A 26 -9.47 20.55 -9.11
C THR A 26 -8.44 20.99 -8.08
N SER A 27 -8.63 22.13 -7.42
CA SER A 27 -7.71 22.53 -6.37
C SER A 27 -7.81 21.54 -5.21
N LEU A 28 -6.68 21.24 -4.58
CA LEU A 28 -6.64 20.35 -3.40
C LEU A 28 -7.62 20.82 -2.31
N GLU A 29 -7.78 22.14 -2.17
CA GLU A 29 -8.66 22.77 -1.21
C GLU A 29 -10.14 22.39 -1.33
N ARG A 30 -10.57 21.89 -2.49
CA ARG A 30 -11.96 21.43 -2.70
C ARG A 30 -12.25 20.05 -2.16
N ILE A 31 -11.21 19.22 -1.98
CA ILE A 31 -11.36 17.82 -1.57
C ILE A 31 -10.85 17.56 -0.16
N ILE A 32 -10.29 18.57 0.51
CA ILE A 32 -9.83 18.46 1.90
C ILE A 32 -10.91 18.95 2.87
N LYS A 33 -10.96 18.32 4.05
CA LYS A 33 -11.76 18.72 5.20
C LYS A 33 -10.90 18.72 6.48
N PRO A 34 -11.24 19.48 7.52
CA PRO A 34 -10.50 19.42 8.78
C PRO A 34 -10.43 17.98 9.30
N TYR A 35 -9.25 17.59 9.78
CA TYR A 35 -9.05 16.28 10.39
C TYR A 35 -9.28 16.37 11.90
N GLU A 36 -10.40 15.83 12.37
CA GLU A 36 -10.88 16.01 13.74
C GLU A 36 -10.06 15.23 14.79
N ASN A 37 -9.41 14.15 14.38
CA ASN A 37 -8.65 13.27 15.29
C ASN A 37 -7.21 13.74 15.54
N PHE A 38 -6.90 15.00 15.26
CA PHE A 38 -5.52 15.50 15.30
C PHE A 38 -4.92 15.56 16.72
N GLU A 39 -5.72 15.82 17.76
CA GLU A 39 -5.22 16.19 19.09
C GLU A 39 -4.71 15.04 19.97
N GLY A 40 -4.73 13.80 19.54
CA GLY A 40 -4.37 12.67 20.41
C GLY A 40 -3.39 11.64 19.86
N PHE A 41 -3.02 11.67 18.59
CA PHE A 41 -2.46 10.48 17.94
C PHE A 41 -1.21 10.69 17.06
N PHE A 42 -0.48 11.80 17.24
CA PHE A 42 0.82 11.97 16.57
C PHE A 42 1.97 11.27 17.29
N GLU A 43 1.77 10.04 17.69
CA GLU A 43 2.89 9.12 17.80
C GLU A 43 3.21 8.69 16.37
N GLY A 44 4.40 8.98 15.87
CA GLY A 44 4.81 8.73 14.49
C GLY A 44 4.60 7.29 14.01
N GLN A 45 4.38 6.35 14.93
CA GLN A 45 4.06 4.94 14.67
C GLN A 45 2.74 4.75 13.89
N ASN A 46 1.77 5.66 14.01
CA ASN A 46 0.48 5.56 13.32
C ASN A 46 0.53 6.10 11.89
N LEU A 47 1.57 6.83 11.54
CA LEU A 47 1.75 7.39 10.22
C LEU A 47 2.58 6.46 9.33
N LEU A 48 2.24 6.41 8.04
CA LEU A 48 2.91 5.55 7.07
C LEU A 48 4.39 5.90 6.91
N PHE A 49 4.70 7.18 6.92
CA PHE A 49 6.07 7.71 6.80
C PHE A 49 6.59 8.25 8.12
N GLU A 50 6.06 7.76 9.25
CA GLU A 50 6.38 8.25 10.59
C GLU A 50 6.18 9.78 10.67
N ASN A 51 7.16 10.51 11.19
CA ASN A 51 7.10 11.97 11.27
C ASN A 51 7.51 12.68 9.97
N ASN A 52 7.77 11.94 8.90
CA ASN A 52 8.15 12.51 7.61
C ASN A 52 6.91 12.81 6.78
N TRP A 53 6.63 14.08 6.57
CA TRP A 53 5.61 14.55 5.66
C TRP A 53 6.20 14.73 4.27
N VAL A 54 5.61 14.09 3.27
CA VAL A 54 6.17 13.97 1.93
C VAL A 54 5.33 14.71 0.89
N LYS A 55 5.93 15.05 -0.25
CA LYS A 55 5.19 15.55 -1.41
C LYS A 55 4.36 14.42 -2.01
N ALA A 56 3.18 14.76 -2.55
CA ALA A 56 2.37 13.79 -3.26
C ALA A 56 1.60 14.42 -4.43
N ARG A 57 1.15 13.55 -5.34
CA ARG A 57 0.12 13.84 -6.34
C ARG A 57 -1.05 12.91 -6.08
N VAL A 58 -2.25 13.46 -6.10
CA VAL A 58 -3.48 12.73 -5.84
C VAL A 58 -4.25 12.59 -7.16
N LEU A 59 -4.53 11.35 -7.57
CA LEU A 59 -5.46 11.06 -8.64
C LEU A 59 -6.86 11.01 -8.05
N THR A 60 -7.67 11.99 -8.38
CA THR A 60 -9.04 12.12 -7.85
C THR A 60 -10.01 11.11 -8.45
N ALA A 61 -11.19 10.99 -7.87
CA ALA A 61 -12.25 10.10 -8.34
C ALA A 61 -12.70 10.41 -9.78
N ASN A 62 -12.62 11.67 -10.19
CA ASN A 62 -12.95 12.14 -11.55
C ASN A 62 -11.77 12.08 -12.54
N ASN A 63 -10.69 11.35 -12.20
CA ASN A 63 -9.45 11.19 -13.00
C ASN A 63 -8.61 12.46 -13.20
N SER A 64 -8.82 13.50 -12.41
CA SER A 64 -7.95 14.68 -12.41
C SER A 64 -6.76 14.45 -11.48
N ILE A 65 -5.60 15.01 -11.82
CA ILE A 65 -4.43 14.99 -10.95
C ILE A 65 -4.39 16.30 -10.18
N VAL A 66 -4.35 16.20 -8.86
CA VAL A 66 -4.19 17.34 -7.97
C VAL A 66 -2.82 17.27 -7.31
N SER A 67 -2.10 18.36 -7.37
CA SER A 67 -0.84 18.56 -6.63
C SER A 67 -0.73 20.00 -6.19
N ASN A 68 -0.14 20.20 -5.02
CA ASN A 68 0.18 21.53 -4.52
C ASN A 68 1.50 21.47 -3.74
N ASP A 69 2.48 22.23 -4.19
CA ASP A 69 3.84 22.22 -3.62
C ASP A 69 3.90 22.75 -2.19
N SER A 70 2.90 23.50 -1.75
CA SER A 70 2.80 24.00 -0.37
C SER A 70 2.31 22.93 0.60
N PHE A 71 1.68 21.87 0.12
CA PHE A 71 1.15 20.80 0.96
C PHE A 71 2.13 19.63 1.10
N ARG A 72 2.06 18.99 2.26
CA ARG A 72 2.74 17.74 2.58
C ARG A 72 1.73 16.71 3.02
N PHE A 73 1.99 15.46 2.71
CA PHE A 73 1.04 14.37 2.87
C PHE A 73 1.62 13.27 3.75
N ASN A 74 0.72 12.58 4.42
CA ASN A 74 0.97 11.32 5.10
C ASN A 74 -0.31 10.47 5.07
N PHE A 75 -0.23 9.24 5.54
CA PHE A 75 -1.39 8.36 5.68
C PHE A 75 -1.44 7.86 7.12
N ASN A 76 -2.57 8.10 7.79
CA ASN A 76 -2.81 7.54 9.12
C ASN A 76 -3.29 6.10 8.98
N LYS A 77 -2.45 5.16 9.40
CA LYS A 77 -2.67 3.71 9.29
C LYS A 77 -3.77 3.21 10.24
N MET A 78 -4.03 3.92 11.33
CA MET A 78 -5.07 3.55 12.29
C MET A 78 -6.45 3.97 11.81
N ASP A 79 -6.59 5.23 11.41
CA ASP A 79 -7.86 5.79 10.93
C ASP A 79 -8.11 5.51 9.46
N ARG A 80 -7.09 5.01 8.74
CA ARG A 80 -7.11 4.75 7.28
C ARG A 80 -7.41 6.01 6.49
N ALA A 81 -6.82 7.12 6.90
CA ALA A 81 -7.07 8.45 6.36
C ALA A 81 -5.84 8.99 5.63
N LEU A 82 -6.02 9.46 4.40
CA LEU A 82 -5.03 10.27 3.71
C LEU A 82 -5.09 11.68 4.29
N ILE A 83 -4.01 12.11 4.92
CA ILE A 83 -3.92 13.39 5.60
C ILE A 83 -2.92 14.32 4.92
N THR A 84 -3.17 15.61 5.03
CA THR A 84 -2.32 16.64 4.42
C THR A 84 -2.23 17.89 5.31
N THR A 85 -1.14 18.62 5.17
CA THR A 85 -0.90 19.87 5.89
C THR A 85 -0.07 20.83 5.05
N ALA A 86 -0.30 22.13 5.21
CA ALA A 86 0.53 23.17 4.60
C ALA A 86 1.55 23.78 5.59
N ASP A 87 1.20 23.83 6.86
CA ASP A 87 1.94 24.56 7.91
C ASP A 87 2.32 23.71 9.12
N TYR A 88 2.03 22.42 9.10
CA TYR A 88 2.20 21.46 10.20
C TYR A 88 1.40 21.78 11.48
N LYS A 89 0.57 22.84 11.45
CA LYS A 89 -0.30 23.22 12.56
C LYS A 89 -1.73 22.78 12.38
N LYS A 90 -2.18 22.80 11.13
CA LYS A 90 -3.53 22.34 10.75
C LYS A 90 -3.40 21.16 9.84
N VAL A 91 -4.09 20.09 10.18
CA VAL A 91 -4.14 18.88 9.37
C VAL A 91 -5.54 18.74 8.78
N PHE A 92 -5.56 18.33 7.55
CA PHE A 92 -6.76 18.06 6.78
C PHE A 92 -6.75 16.60 6.33
N GLU A 93 -7.91 16.02 6.14
CA GLU A 93 -8.02 14.71 5.48
C GLU A 93 -8.62 14.87 4.09
N ILE A 94 -8.28 13.94 3.23
CA ILE A 94 -8.92 13.73 1.94
C ILE A 94 -9.82 12.50 2.09
N ASP A 95 -11.13 12.69 1.89
CA ASP A 95 -12.08 11.58 1.96
C ASP A 95 -11.70 10.51 0.93
N TRP A 96 -11.70 9.24 1.33
CA TRP A 96 -11.34 8.12 0.46
C TRP A 96 -12.18 8.04 -0.83
N ARG A 97 -13.39 8.61 -0.82
CA ARG A 97 -14.28 8.69 -1.99
C ARG A 97 -13.82 9.71 -3.03
N GLU A 98 -13.01 10.66 -2.64
CA GLU A 98 -12.55 11.76 -3.49
C GLU A 98 -11.31 11.41 -4.33
N PHE A 99 -10.66 10.26 -4.05
CA PHE A 99 -9.46 9.87 -4.78
C PHE A 99 -9.38 8.37 -5.06
N LYS A 100 -8.66 7.99 -6.12
CA LYS A 100 -8.39 6.62 -6.56
C LYS A 100 -6.98 6.15 -6.20
N ALA A 101 -6.02 7.05 -6.32
CA ALA A 101 -4.63 6.76 -6.09
C ALA A 101 -3.85 7.98 -5.61
N VAL A 102 -2.73 7.72 -4.95
CA VAL A 102 -1.77 8.74 -4.50
C VAL A 102 -0.37 8.29 -4.92
N LEU A 103 0.40 9.23 -5.48
CA LEU A 103 1.81 9.07 -5.79
C LEU A 103 2.61 9.86 -4.77
N PHE A 104 3.25 9.19 -3.83
CA PHE A 104 4.13 9.80 -2.83
C PHE A 104 5.56 9.86 -3.34
N TYR A 105 6.24 10.97 -3.07
CA TYR A 105 7.64 11.19 -3.42
C TYR A 105 8.50 11.16 -2.15
N ILE A 106 9.35 10.15 -2.04
CA ILE A 106 10.26 9.96 -0.90
C ILE A 106 11.68 9.93 -1.42
N LYS A 107 12.46 10.96 -1.11
CA LYS A 107 13.81 11.15 -1.70
C LYS A 107 13.71 11.09 -3.23
N ASP A 108 14.46 10.19 -3.86
CA ASP A 108 14.52 10.01 -5.31
C ASP A 108 13.57 8.91 -5.84
N SER A 109 12.68 8.42 -4.99
CA SER A 109 11.76 7.34 -5.33
C SER A 109 10.30 7.81 -5.27
N ALA A 110 9.48 7.25 -6.16
CA ALA A 110 8.06 7.47 -6.20
C ALA A 110 7.31 6.16 -5.88
N TYR A 111 6.34 6.24 -4.99
CA TYR A 111 5.55 5.10 -4.52
C TYR A 111 4.08 5.33 -4.84
N ILE A 112 3.49 4.41 -5.58
CA ILE A 112 2.07 4.48 -5.93
C ILE A 112 1.27 3.72 -4.88
N PHE A 113 0.24 4.37 -4.35
CA PHE A 113 -0.76 3.78 -3.49
C PHE A 113 -2.14 3.97 -4.12
N ARG A 114 -2.99 2.96 -4.02
CA ARG A 114 -4.36 3.06 -4.54
C ARG A 114 -5.34 2.27 -3.71
N HIS A 115 -6.61 2.61 -3.83
CA HIS A 115 -7.69 1.78 -3.34
C HIS A 115 -7.88 0.56 -4.26
N ILE A 116 -8.24 -0.57 -3.66
CA ILE A 116 -8.63 -1.78 -4.38
C ILE A 116 -10.08 -2.07 -3.98
N GLU A 117 -11.02 -1.58 -4.78
CA GLU A 117 -12.46 -1.62 -4.49
C GLU A 117 -12.97 -3.02 -4.13
N MET A 118 -12.43 -4.05 -4.80
CA MET A 118 -12.82 -5.45 -4.57
C MET A 118 -12.35 -5.98 -3.21
N VAL A 119 -11.34 -5.34 -2.59
CA VAL A 119 -10.76 -5.78 -1.31
C VAL A 119 -11.33 -4.97 -0.16
N ASN A 120 -11.06 -3.68 -0.18
CA ASN A 120 -11.53 -2.72 0.81
C ASN A 120 -11.35 -1.29 0.28
N ASN A 121 -12.42 -0.51 0.26
CA ASN A 121 -12.40 0.85 -0.29
C ASN A 121 -11.65 1.85 0.59
N LYS A 122 -11.48 1.55 1.88
CA LYS A 122 -10.82 2.48 2.82
C LYS A 122 -9.33 2.25 2.93
N ASP A 123 -8.85 1.03 2.67
CA ASP A 123 -7.43 0.73 2.75
C ASP A 123 -6.68 1.27 1.54
N LEU A 124 -5.51 1.82 1.81
CA LEU A 124 -4.60 2.32 0.80
C LEU A 124 -3.49 1.28 0.59
N PHE A 125 -3.45 0.70 -0.60
CA PHE A 125 -2.51 -0.34 -0.97
C PHE A 125 -1.35 0.23 -1.79
N GLN A 126 -0.13 0.02 -1.34
CA GLN A 126 1.06 0.24 -2.14
C GLN A 126 1.09 -0.74 -3.32
N VAL A 127 1.28 -0.22 -4.51
CA VAL A 127 1.47 -1.04 -5.71
C VAL A 127 2.91 -1.50 -5.75
N LEU A 128 3.17 -2.78 -5.51
CA LEU A 128 4.50 -3.38 -5.61
C LEU A 128 4.76 -3.88 -7.03
N VAL A 129 3.77 -4.55 -7.64
CA VAL A 129 3.78 -4.96 -9.05
C VAL A 129 2.42 -4.65 -9.65
N ASN A 130 2.41 -3.94 -10.78
CA ASN A 130 1.21 -3.72 -11.57
C ASN A 130 1.27 -4.58 -12.84
N GLY A 131 0.59 -5.70 -12.83
CA GLY A 131 0.59 -6.67 -13.94
C GLY A 131 -0.45 -6.38 -15.03
N ASN A 132 -1.29 -5.34 -14.87
CA ASN A 132 -2.47 -5.10 -15.70
C ASN A 132 -3.37 -6.35 -15.74
N ASP A 133 -3.40 -7.09 -16.88
CA ASP A 133 -4.16 -8.33 -17.02
C ASP A 133 -3.38 -9.59 -16.56
N LYS A 134 -2.22 -9.42 -15.95
CA LYS A 134 -1.39 -10.45 -15.31
C LYS A 134 -1.47 -10.35 -13.79
N TYR A 135 -0.59 -11.06 -13.09
CA TYR A 135 -0.52 -10.99 -11.61
C TYR A 135 -0.07 -9.61 -11.15
N SER A 136 -0.83 -9.03 -10.25
CA SER A 136 -0.44 -7.80 -9.54
C SER A 136 -0.23 -8.08 -8.07
N LEU A 137 0.69 -7.35 -7.45
CA LEU A 137 1.03 -7.48 -6.04
C LEU A 137 0.87 -6.13 -5.35
N PHE A 138 0.17 -6.15 -4.24
CA PHE A 138 -0.10 -5.00 -3.42
C PHE A 138 0.25 -5.28 -1.97
N LYS A 139 0.54 -4.21 -1.23
CA LYS A 139 0.85 -4.25 0.21
C LYS A 139 0.10 -3.15 0.93
N THR A 140 -0.47 -3.46 2.07
CA THR A 140 -0.99 -2.44 2.99
C THR A 140 -0.45 -2.67 4.40
N THR A 141 -0.41 -1.61 5.18
CA THR A 141 -0.01 -1.67 6.59
C THR A 141 -1.01 -0.88 7.41
N HIS A 142 -1.55 -1.51 8.42
CA HIS A 142 -2.42 -0.84 9.40
C HIS A 142 -1.86 -0.99 10.81
N THR A 143 -2.26 -0.04 11.64
CA THR A 143 -1.94 -0.05 13.05
C THR A 143 -3.15 -0.54 13.83
N LYS A 144 -2.94 -1.52 14.71
CA LYS A 144 -3.98 -2.06 15.61
C LYS A 144 -3.58 -1.79 17.05
N LEU A 145 -4.52 -1.35 17.86
CA LEU A 145 -4.34 -1.29 19.31
C LEU A 145 -4.53 -2.70 19.89
N VAL A 146 -3.48 -3.23 20.48
CA VAL A 146 -3.53 -4.48 21.25
C VAL A 146 -3.72 -4.10 22.70
N LYS A 147 -4.87 -4.50 23.27
CA LYS A 147 -5.17 -4.26 24.69
C LYS A 147 -4.35 -5.19 25.57
N GLY A 148 -3.74 -4.64 26.59
CA GLY A 148 -3.03 -5.40 27.63
C GLY A 148 -4.00 -6.30 28.40
N HIS A 149 -3.56 -7.51 28.74
CA HIS A 149 -4.33 -8.41 29.59
C HIS A 149 -4.12 -8.05 31.06
N TYR A 150 -5.11 -7.43 31.69
CA TYR A 150 -5.10 -7.03 33.09
C TYR A 150 -5.57 -8.15 34.06
N GLY A 151 -5.80 -9.35 33.57
CA GLY A 151 -6.36 -10.45 34.35
C GLY A 151 -5.50 -11.70 34.35
N GLY A 152 -4.72 -11.91 35.41
CA GLY A 152 -4.05 -13.19 35.62
C GLY A 152 -2.90 -13.11 36.65
N LEU A 153 -2.88 -14.04 37.62
CA LEU A 153 -1.87 -14.22 38.64
C LEU A 153 -0.49 -14.73 38.14
N SER A 154 -0.17 -14.54 36.86
CA SER A 154 1.10 -14.98 36.31
C SER A 154 2.06 -13.79 36.18
N PRO A 155 3.31 -13.90 36.66
CA PRO A 155 4.34 -12.88 36.41
C PRO A 155 4.77 -12.92 34.96
N ALA A 156 4.00 -12.26 34.12
CA ALA A 156 4.36 -12.08 32.72
C ALA A 156 5.25 -10.83 32.56
N PRO A 157 6.14 -10.79 31.57
CA PRO A 157 6.97 -9.62 31.29
C PRO A 157 6.11 -8.35 31.17
N TYR A 158 6.63 -7.24 31.62
CA TYR A 158 5.95 -5.93 31.73
C TYR A 158 5.19 -5.50 30.46
N ASP A 159 5.60 -5.94 29.28
CA ASP A 159 4.99 -5.59 27.98
C ASP A 159 3.59 -6.17 27.74
N ARG A 160 3.12 -7.09 28.56
CA ARG A 160 1.78 -7.70 28.41
C ARG A 160 0.66 -6.93 29.12
N PHE A 161 1.00 -5.97 29.95
CA PHE A 161 0.04 -5.25 30.79
C PHE A 161 -0.36 -3.88 30.27
N SER A 162 0.34 -3.35 29.26
CA SER A 162 0.02 -2.06 28.67
C SER A 162 -0.61 -2.21 27.30
N ASP A 163 -1.58 -1.35 27.01
CA ASP A 163 -2.07 -1.17 25.66
C ASP A 163 -0.92 -0.68 24.76
N HIS A 164 -0.75 -1.31 23.61
CA HIS A 164 0.31 -0.93 22.68
C HIS A 164 -0.16 -1.05 21.22
N PHE A 165 0.45 -0.26 20.36
CA PHE A 165 0.14 -0.29 18.93
C PHE A 165 1.04 -1.30 18.21
N VAL A 166 0.45 -2.10 17.35
CA VAL A 166 1.15 -3.06 16.49
C VAL A 166 0.84 -2.79 15.03
N ASN A 167 1.88 -2.67 14.24
CA ASN A 167 1.75 -2.59 12.79
C ASN A 167 1.56 -4.00 12.21
N ALA A 168 0.49 -4.19 11.45
CA ALA A 168 0.21 -5.41 10.71
C ALA A 168 0.35 -5.12 9.21
N THR A 169 1.20 -5.89 8.54
CA THR A 169 1.36 -5.83 7.09
C THR A 169 0.54 -6.93 6.43
N GLU A 170 -0.19 -6.58 5.39
CA GLU A 170 -0.99 -7.48 4.58
C GLU A 170 -0.54 -7.36 3.13
N TYR A 171 -0.48 -8.49 2.45
CA TYR A 171 -0.24 -8.56 1.02
C TYR A 171 -1.51 -9.00 0.31
N CYS A 172 -1.73 -8.47 -0.88
CA CYS A 172 -2.83 -8.85 -1.75
C CYS A 172 -2.28 -9.19 -3.13
N ILE A 173 -2.52 -10.41 -3.60
CA ILE A 173 -2.28 -10.80 -4.98
C ILE A 173 -3.59 -10.71 -5.74
N LEU A 174 -3.57 -9.96 -6.84
CA LEU A 174 -4.65 -9.94 -7.82
C LEU A 174 -4.24 -10.85 -8.98
N PHE A 175 -5.09 -11.82 -9.26
CA PHE A 175 -4.89 -12.82 -10.31
C PHE A 175 -5.38 -12.31 -11.69
N PRO A 176 -4.93 -12.89 -12.81
CA PRO A 176 -5.41 -12.53 -14.14
C PRO A 176 -6.92 -12.66 -14.34
N ASN A 177 -7.56 -13.61 -13.65
CA ASN A 177 -9.01 -13.82 -13.64
C ASN A 177 -9.79 -12.82 -12.77
N ARG A 178 -9.10 -11.78 -12.25
CA ARG A 178 -9.60 -10.78 -11.32
C ARG A 178 -9.99 -11.27 -9.93
N GLU A 179 -9.74 -12.53 -9.58
CA GLU A 179 -9.78 -12.96 -8.20
C GLU A 179 -8.64 -12.34 -7.41
N TYR A 180 -8.78 -12.26 -6.07
CA TYR A 180 -7.72 -11.81 -5.19
C TYR A 180 -7.57 -12.71 -3.98
N ARG A 181 -6.37 -12.69 -3.39
CA ARG A 181 -6.07 -13.38 -2.14
C ARG A 181 -5.26 -12.46 -1.24
N ILE A 182 -5.67 -12.40 0.03
CA ILE A 182 -4.99 -11.62 1.07
C ILE A 182 -4.25 -12.60 1.99
N PHE A 183 -3.06 -12.23 2.41
CA PHE A 183 -2.26 -12.99 3.35
C PHE A 183 -1.33 -12.09 4.16
N TYR A 184 -0.94 -12.59 5.34
CA TYR A 184 -0.19 -11.83 6.33
C TYR A 184 1.20 -12.39 6.56
N VAL A 185 1.47 -13.60 6.11
CA VAL A 185 2.70 -14.32 6.43
C VAL A 185 3.35 -14.83 5.16
N LEU A 186 4.61 -14.49 5.00
CA LEU A 186 5.43 -14.92 3.86
C LEU A 186 6.05 -16.30 4.16
N LYS A 187 5.21 -17.31 4.43
CA LYS A 187 5.62 -18.70 4.59
C LYS A 187 5.33 -19.51 3.34
N ARG A 188 6.20 -20.46 3.02
CA ARG A 188 6.03 -21.37 1.89
C ARG A 188 4.63 -21.97 1.83
N ALA A 189 4.18 -22.61 2.91
CA ALA A 189 2.86 -23.23 2.98
C ALA A 189 1.69 -22.24 2.74
N ALA A 190 1.85 -20.96 3.13
CA ALA A 190 0.85 -19.95 2.87
C ALA A 190 0.81 -19.58 1.39
N ILE A 191 1.97 -19.40 0.76
CA ILE A 191 2.09 -19.10 -0.68
C ILE A 191 1.53 -20.27 -1.51
N GLU A 192 1.94 -21.51 -1.24
CA GLU A 192 1.41 -22.70 -1.92
C GLU A 192 -0.11 -22.81 -1.80
N ARG A 193 -0.67 -22.52 -0.61
CA ARG A 193 -2.13 -22.55 -0.38
C ARG A 193 -2.87 -21.48 -1.19
N ILE A 194 -2.30 -20.30 -1.36
CA ILE A 194 -2.88 -19.21 -2.18
C ILE A 194 -3.05 -19.67 -3.63
N PHE A 195 -2.06 -20.38 -4.16
CA PHE A 195 -2.03 -20.85 -5.54
C PHE A 195 -2.56 -22.27 -5.75
N LYS A 196 -3.03 -22.98 -4.70
CA LYS A 196 -3.42 -24.39 -4.75
C LYS A 196 -4.45 -24.71 -5.83
N LEU A 197 -5.42 -23.82 -6.05
CA LEU A 197 -6.49 -23.98 -7.04
C LEU A 197 -6.25 -23.16 -8.31
N ASN A 198 -5.09 -22.51 -8.41
CA ASN A 198 -4.73 -21.72 -9.57
C ASN A 198 -4.00 -22.59 -10.60
N PRO A 199 -4.23 -22.39 -11.92
CA PRO A 199 -3.51 -23.10 -12.99
C PRO A 199 -1.99 -23.05 -12.87
N ASP A 200 -1.45 -21.94 -12.34
CA ASP A 200 -0.01 -21.74 -12.15
C ASP A 200 0.54 -22.32 -10.84
N GLY A 201 -0.26 -23.07 -10.07
CA GLY A 201 0.19 -23.67 -8.80
C GLY A 201 1.43 -24.57 -8.93
N ALA A 202 1.54 -25.33 -10.03
CA ALA A 202 2.74 -26.13 -10.31
C ALA A 202 3.99 -25.26 -10.58
N LYS A 203 3.85 -24.14 -11.29
CA LYS A 203 4.93 -23.17 -11.54
C LYS A 203 5.39 -22.53 -10.24
N VAL A 204 4.44 -22.14 -9.39
CA VAL A 204 4.75 -21.59 -8.05
C VAL A 204 5.56 -22.59 -7.24
N LYS A 205 5.15 -23.86 -7.18
CA LYS A 205 5.88 -24.89 -6.48
C LYS A 205 7.32 -25.05 -7.02
N ASN A 206 7.47 -25.11 -8.34
CA ASN A 206 8.78 -25.20 -8.97
C ASN A 206 9.68 -24.00 -8.61
N PHE A 207 9.12 -22.77 -8.65
CA PHE A 207 9.85 -21.58 -8.23
C PHE A 207 10.33 -21.67 -6.77
N LEU A 208 9.43 -22.06 -5.87
CA LEU A 208 9.76 -22.21 -4.44
C LEU A 208 10.82 -23.29 -4.19
N ASP A 209 10.80 -24.38 -4.98
CA ASP A 209 11.83 -25.44 -4.91
C ASP A 209 13.19 -24.93 -5.41
N MET A 210 13.23 -24.14 -6.49
CA MET A 210 14.45 -23.55 -7.04
C MET A 210 15.09 -22.49 -6.10
N THR A 211 14.27 -21.75 -5.35
CA THR A 211 14.77 -20.68 -4.45
C THR A 211 15.29 -21.18 -3.10
N GLY A 212 15.48 -22.49 -2.95
CA GLY A 212 16.22 -23.07 -1.82
C GLY A 212 15.38 -23.52 -0.64
N ASN A 213 14.10 -23.84 -0.86
CA ASN A 213 13.21 -24.44 0.15
C ASN A 213 13.17 -23.70 1.49
N LYS A 214 13.14 -22.39 1.44
CA LYS A 214 13.04 -21.52 2.63
C LYS A 214 11.72 -21.75 3.36
N GLU A 215 11.74 -21.73 4.67
CA GLU A 215 10.50 -21.73 5.47
C GLU A 215 9.84 -20.35 5.46
N LEU A 216 10.65 -19.30 5.57
CA LEU A 216 10.24 -17.89 5.55
C LEU A 216 10.78 -17.21 4.30
N TYR A 217 9.94 -16.39 3.68
CA TYR A 217 10.28 -15.58 2.52
C TYR A 217 10.26 -14.10 2.88
N GLU A 218 10.99 -13.32 2.13
CA GLU A 218 10.98 -11.87 2.21
C GLU A 218 10.07 -11.26 1.11
N GLU A 219 9.78 -9.98 1.22
CA GLU A 219 9.03 -9.25 0.18
C GLU A 219 9.73 -9.32 -1.19
N SER A 220 11.06 -9.30 -1.19
CA SER A 220 11.88 -9.46 -2.40
C SER A 220 11.67 -10.81 -3.10
N ASP A 221 11.51 -11.90 -2.34
CA ASP A 221 11.23 -13.23 -2.89
C ASP A 221 9.83 -13.26 -3.54
N LEU A 222 8.85 -12.60 -2.91
CA LEU A 222 7.50 -12.50 -3.45
C LEU A 222 7.46 -11.67 -4.74
N LEU A 223 8.23 -10.58 -4.79
CA LEU A 223 8.40 -9.78 -6.01
C LEU A 223 9.00 -10.62 -7.16
N GLN A 224 10.00 -11.44 -6.86
CA GLN A 224 10.61 -12.35 -7.83
C GLN A 224 9.61 -13.41 -8.31
N LEU A 225 8.82 -14.01 -7.41
CA LEU A 225 7.78 -14.96 -7.78
C LEU A 225 6.75 -14.34 -8.74
N ILE A 226 6.23 -13.15 -8.42
CA ILE A 226 5.25 -12.48 -9.28
C ILE A 226 5.85 -12.08 -10.63
N SER A 227 7.11 -11.65 -10.63
CA SER A 227 7.85 -11.37 -11.87
C SER A 227 8.03 -12.64 -12.73
N TYR A 228 8.38 -13.75 -12.11
CA TYR A 228 8.49 -15.06 -12.77
C TYR A 228 7.18 -15.46 -13.43
N LEU A 229 6.07 -15.43 -12.67
CA LEU A 229 4.74 -15.74 -13.20
C LEU A 229 4.30 -14.83 -14.35
N ASN A 230 4.68 -13.56 -14.30
CA ASN A 230 4.34 -12.59 -15.34
C ASN A 230 5.17 -12.73 -16.62
N ASN A 231 6.41 -13.24 -16.52
CA ASN A 231 7.33 -13.36 -17.64
C ASN A 231 7.17 -14.66 -18.41
N GLU A 232 6.77 -15.76 -17.76
CA GLU A 232 6.54 -17.05 -18.41
C GLU A 232 5.21 -17.15 -19.19
N SER A 233 4.41 -16.10 -19.22
CA SER A 233 3.13 -16.06 -19.94
C SER A 233 3.28 -15.66 -21.42
N LEU A 234 4.42 -15.95 -22.04
CA LEU A 234 4.67 -15.75 -23.47
C LEU A 234 4.71 -17.11 -24.17
#